data_18168d0a799d0de29f184bcd3d48251e
#
_entry.id   18168d0a799d0de29f184bcd3d48251e
#
_cell.length_a   1.000
_cell.length_b   1.000
_cell.length_c   1.000
_cell.angle_alpha   90.00
_cell.angle_beta   90.00
_cell.angle_gamma   90.00
#
_symmetry.space_group_name_H-M   'P 1'
#
loop_
_entity.id
_entity.type
_entity.pdbx_description
1 polymer ?
#
loop_
_entity_poly.entity_id
_entity_poly.type
_entity_poly.pdbx_seq_one_letter_code
_entity_poly.pdbx_strand_id
1 'polypeptide(L)'
;MKSILVKIKIGSQTGGRPPAAVELAPEGVLAAALPRAGHAPEYAFVPLPAGALVAGIGEPNLRMQEEVVKAIRKALGDVSPRTRAVTVILPDTVARVFMLDFDSLPSRSAEAQSMLRFRLRKMVPFDTEHAGISYQILAQNKTECRVLVTVMPGPILAEYEGAARSAGYEPGAVLPSSLAALETVDSSEAVLTANLSGTALTTSITSGQDLLLHRILELPADRNQRISEIQRSIAVAAAYFEDKLQFPPSVLHYAGAHDAQEFSQWIDDRELTVVQLVDQPGNAAWPASVAGVTGALAGVR
;
A
#
# COMPACT_ATOMS: atom_id res chain seq x y z
N MET A 1 19.62 -11.78 -12.46
CA MET A 1 18.20 -12.19 -12.33
C MET A 1 17.40 -10.91 -12.17
N LYS A 2 16.43 -10.65 -13.06
CA LYS A 2 15.68 -9.38 -13.03
C LYS A 2 14.46 -9.57 -12.12
N SER A 3 14.47 -8.88 -10.98
CA SER A 3 13.28 -8.74 -10.14
C SER A 3 12.21 -8.01 -10.97
N ILE A 4 11.11 -8.69 -11.26
CA ILE A 4 9.92 -8.09 -11.84
C ILE A 4 8.89 -8.06 -10.71
N LEU A 5 9.13 -7.21 -9.73
CA LEU A 5 8.14 -6.93 -8.69
C LEU A 5 7.08 -5.98 -9.24
N VAL A 6 5.89 -6.18 -8.74
CA VAL A 6 4.62 -5.52 -9.06
C VAL A 6 4.79 -4.01 -9.29
N LYS A 7 4.94 -3.60 -10.56
CA LYS A 7 4.97 -2.18 -10.92
C LYS A 7 3.56 -1.65 -11.05
N ILE A 8 2.93 -1.36 -9.92
CA ILE A 8 1.62 -0.70 -9.92
C ILE A 8 1.83 0.76 -10.33
N LYS A 9 1.49 1.07 -11.58
CA LYS A 9 1.45 2.44 -12.09
C LYS A 9 0.01 2.93 -12.09
N ILE A 10 -0.34 3.76 -11.12
CA ILE A 10 -1.53 4.60 -11.24
C ILE A 10 -1.09 5.86 -12.00
N GLY A 11 -1.48 5.97 -13.25
CA GLY A 11 -1.07 7.03 -14.17
C GLY A 11 -0.13 6.51 -15.26
N SER A 12 -0.42 6.87 -16.51
CA SER A 12 0.33 6.47 -17.71
C SER A 12 1.63 7.26 -17.83
N GLN A 13 2.70 6.85 -17.15
CA GLN A 13 4.04 7.38 -17.40
C GLN A 13 5.05 6.25 -17.54
N THR A 14 5.81 6.27 -18.61
CA THR A 14 6.90 5.35 -18.95
C THR A 14 8.21 5.69 -18.22
N GLY A 15 8.15 6.24 -17.01
CA GLY A 15 9.30 6.60 -16.16
C GLY A 15 9.48 5.64 -14.98
N GLY A 16 10.67 5.57 -14.39
CA GLY A 16 10.91 4.96 -13.07
C GLY A 16 10.14 5.69 -11.97
N ARG A 17 10.00 5.08 -10.78
CA ARG A 17 9.42 5.74 -9.62
C ARG A 17 10.28 6.92 -9.17
N PRO A 18 9.68 7.98 -8.60
CA PRO A 18 10.42 9.09 -7.99
C PRO A 18 11.37 8.60 -6.89
N PRO A 19 12.53 9.27 -6.70
CA PRO A 19 13.50 8.92 -5.65
C PRO A 19 13.09 9.43 -4.26
N ALA A 20 11.88 9.87 -4.10
CA ALA A 20 11.28 10.25 -2.83
C ALA A 20 9.84 9.74 -2.75
N ALA A 21 9.41 9.45 -1.54
CA ALA A 21 8.06 8.98 -1.23
C ALA A 21 7.52 9.70 0.00
N VAL A 22 6.20 9.88 0.04
CA VAL A 22 5.49 10.41 1.19
C VAL A 22 4.25 9.57 1.44
N GLU A 23 4.11 9.08 2.65
CA GLU A 23 2.95 8.32 3.11
C GLU A 23 2.09 9.19 4.03
N LEU A 24 0.80 9.22 3.72
CA LEU A 24 -0.19 9.94 4.49
C LEU A 24 -1.03 8.95 5.28
N ALA A 25 -1.05 9.11 6.60
CA ALA A 25 -1.84 8.27 7.50
C ALA A 25 -2.53 9.15 8.56
N PRO A 26 -3.58 8.66 9.24
CA PRO A 26 -4.24 9.41 10.31
C PRO A 26 -3.30 9.87 11.42
N GLU A 27 -2.26 9.10 11.70
CA GLU A 27 -1.26 9.34 12.73
C GLU A 27 -0.26 10.45 12.35
N GLY A 28 -0.02 10.63 11.04
CA GLY A 28 0.95 11.58 10.54
C GLY A 28 1.37 11.38 9.10
N VAL A 29 2.36 12.15 8.71
CA VAL A 29 3.00 12.10 7.40
C VAL A 29 4.42 11.58 7.55
N LEU A 30 4.71 10.47 6.88
CA LEU A 30 6.03 9.85 6.82
C LEU A 30 6.64 10.11 5.45
N ALA A 31 7.83 10.66 5.38
CA ALA A 31 8.57 10.84 4.14
C ALA A 31 9.85 10.01 4.13
N ALA A 32 10.25 9.59 2.94
CA ALA A 32 11.57 8.99 2.70
C ALA A 32 12.15 9.48 1.38
N ALA A 33 13.47 9.62 1.33
CA ALA A 33 14.18 9.99 0.11
C ALA A 33 15.52 9.27 0.01
N LEU A 34 15.94 9.00 -1.22
CA LEU A 34 17.29 8.52 -1.53
C LEU A 34 18.21 9.73 -1.76
N PRO A 35 19.13 10.03 -0.83
CA PRO A 35 20.02 11.19 -0.97
C PRO A 35 20.98 11.05 -2.16
N ARG A 36 21.46 9.83 -2.42
CA ARG A 36 22.27 9.45 -3.60
C ARG A 36 22.09 7.97 -3.92
N ALA A 37 22.38 7.57 -5.15
CA ALA A 37 22.42 6.17 -5.52
C ALA A 37 23.40 5.41 -4.60
N GLY A 38 22.95 4.28 -4.04
CA GLY A 38 23.73 3.43 -3.14
C GLY A 38 23.85 3.91 -1.68
N HIS A 39 23.17 5.00 -1.30
CA HIS A 39 23.05 5.41 0.10
C HIS A 39 21.75 4.89 0.70
N ALA A 40 21.75 4.71 2.04
CA ALA A 40 20.53 4.38 2.76
C ALA A 40 19.50 5.51 2.63
N PRO A 41 18.19 5.19 2.61
CA PRO A 41 17.14 6.19 2.62
C PRO A 41 17.19 7.05 3.89
N GLU A 42 16.88 8.33 3.74
CA GLU A 42 16.59 9.23 4.86
C GLU A 42 15.09 9.24 5.10
N TYR A 43 14.70 9.31 6.38
CA TYR A 43 13.29 9.26 6.79
C TYR A 43 12.96 10.44 7.70
N ALA A 44 11.72 10.91 7.61
CA ALA A 44 11.19 11.93 8.52
C ALA A 44 9.71 11.67 8.77
N PHE A 45 9.28 11.86 10.02
CA PHE A 45 7.88 11.74 10.42
C PHE A 45 7.38 13.05 11.04
N VAL A 46 6.19 13.47 10.63
CA VAL A 46 5.51 14.64 11.18
C VAL A 46 4.11 14.21 11.63
N PRO A 47 3.80 14.28 12.94
CA PRO A 47 2.49 13.90 13.44
C PRO A 47 1.39 14.84 12.92
N LEU A 48 0.19 14.30 12.76
CA LEU A 48 -1.01 15.07 12.46
C LEU A 48 -1.91 15.23 13.69
N PRO A 49 -2.64 16.34 13.81
CA PRO A 49 -3.71 16.46 14.78
C PRO A 49 -4.75 15.35 14.60
N ALA A 50 -5.31 14.87 15.71
CA ALA A 50 -6.34 13.84 15.67
C ALA A 50 -7.52 14.29 14.78
N GLY A 51 -7.93 13.42 13.86
CA GLY A 51 -9.01 13.71 12.91
C GLY A 51 -8.63 14.63 11.74
N ALA A 52 -7.36 15.06 11.61
CA ALA A 52 -6.93 15.86 10.46
C ALA A 52 -7.02 15.08 9.14
N LEU A 53 -6.79 13.79 9.19
CA LEU A 53 -6.98 12.84 8.10
C LEU A 53 -7.88 11.70 8.56
N VAL A 54 -8.97 11.45 7.82
CA VAL A 54 -9.91 10.35 8.04
C VAL A 54 -10.06 9.59 6.73
N ALA A 55 -9.37 8.47 6.61
CA ALA A 55 -9.27 7.74 5.35
C ALA A 55 -10.55 6.95 5.04
N GLY A 56 -11.04 7.07 3.80
CA GLY A 56 -12.20 6.33 3.33
C GLY A 56 -12.56 6.66 1.87
N ILE A 57 -13.56 5.99 1.33
CA ILE A 57 -13.99 6.16 -0.07
C ILE A 57 -15.23 7.07 -0.24
N GLY A 58 -15.92 7.43 0.82
CA GLY A 58 -17.24 8.06 0.76
C GLY A 58 -17.25 9.58 0.91
N GLU A 59 -16.25 10.14 1.60
CA GLU A 59 -16.21 11.55 1.96
C GLU A 59 -14.79 12.12 1.81
N PRO A 60 -14.61 13.47 1.75
CA PRO A 60 -13.28 14.05 1.75
C PRO A 60 -12.47 13.59 2.96
N ASN A 61 -11.22 13.21 2.72
CA ASN A 61 -10.37 12.59 3.73
C ASN A 61 -9.53 13.61 4.52
N LEU A 62 -9.11 14.70 3.89
CA LEU A 62 -8.25 15.71 4.50
C LEU A 62 -9.12 16.75 5.21
N ARG A 63 -9.58 16.43 6.43
CA ARG A 63 -10.48 17.29 7.23
C ARG A 63 -9.81 18.60 7.66
N MET A 64 -8.48 18.58 7.87
CA MET A 64 -7.66 19.75 8.15
C MET A 64 -6.59 19.86 7.06
N GLN A 65 -7.02 20.22 5.84
CA GLN A 65 -6.16 20.23 4.66
C GLN A 65 -4.87 21.04 4.84
N GLU A 66 -4.96 22.22 5.46
CA GLU A 66 -3.78 23.07 5.71
C GLU A 66 -2.73 22.37 6.59
N GLU A 67 -3.17 21.66 7.64
CA GLU A 67 -2.26 20.95 8.54
C GLU A 67 -1.59 19.78 7.83
N VAL A 68 -2.34 19.03 7.01
CA VAL A 68 -1.78 17.94 6.18
C VAL A 68 -0.77 18.50 5.18
N VAL A 69 -1.07 19.59 4.48
CA VAL A 69 -0.14 20.24 3.53
C VAL A 69 1.13 20.73 4.24
N LYS A 70 1.01 21.33 5.43
CA LYS A 70 2.17 21.73 6.24
C LYS A 70 3.02 20.53 6.63
N ALA A 71 2.37 19.42 7.06
CA ALA A 71 3.07 18.20 7.45
C ALA A 71 3.80 17.57 6.25
N ILE A 72 3.18 17.48 5.07
CA ILE A 72 3.84 17.01 3.83
C ILE A 72 5.07 17.86 3.52
N ARG A 73 4.92 19.19 3.53
CA ARG A 73 6.01 20.12 3.23
C ARG A 73 7.17 19.96 4.21
N LYS A 74 6.87 19.80 5.50
CA LYS A 74 7.87 19.61 6.54
C LYS A 74 8.57 18.27 6.39
N ALA A 75 7.84 17.16 6.31
CA ALA A 75 8.41 15.82 6.23
C ALA A 75 9.32 15.66 4.99
N LEU A 76 8.85 16.09 3.82
CA LEU A 76 9.65 16.08 2.60
C LEU A 76 10.81 17.09 2.66
N GLY A 77 10.64 18.23 3.31
CA GLY A 77 11.71 19.19 3.53
C GLY A 77 12.84 18.62 4.40
N ASP A 78 12.49 17.86 5.44
CA ASP A 78 13.44 17.25 6.37
C ASP A 78 14.30 16.16 5.68
N VAL A 79 13.75 15.39 4.72
CA VAL A 79 14.52 14.40 3.92
C VAL A 79 15.16 14.98 2.64
N SER A 80 14.95 16.25 2.34
CA SER A 80 15.60 17.01 1.27
C SER A 80 15.67 16.29 -0.09
N PRO A 81 14.53 15.92 -0.71
CA PRO A 81 14.52 15.15 -1.93
C PRO A 81 15.16 15.92 -3.09
N ARG A 82 15.87 15.22 -3.99
CA ARG A 82 16.57 15.81 -5.13
C ARG A 82 15.66 16.39 -6.20
N THR A 83 14.41 15.90 -6.26
CA THR A 83 13.41 16.30 -7.24
C THR A 83 12.12 16.68 -6.55
N ARG A 84 11.27 17.41 -7.25
CA ARG A 84 9.91 17.69 -6.76
C ARG A 84 8.94 16.53 -7.00
N ALA A 85 9.31 15.55 -7.85
CA ALA A 85 8.50 14.38 -8.08
C ALA A 85 8.58 13.43 -6.88
N VAL A 86 7.42 12.98 -6.38
CA VAL A 86 7.29 12.08 -5.23
C VAL A 86 6.30 10.97 -5.52
N THR A 87 6.51 9.80 -4.93
CA THR A 87 5.48 8.76 -4.82
C THR A 87 4.62 9.09 -3.60
N VAL A 88 3.30 9.25 -3.81
CA VAL A 88 2.33 9.46 -2.74
C VAL A 88 1.75 8.12 -2.33
N ILE A 89 1.86 7.79 -1.05
CA ILE A 89 1.36 6.53 -0.49
C ILE A 89 0.15 6.86 0.38
N LEU A 90 -0.91 6.11 0.15
CA LEU A 90 -2.23 6.36 0.74
C LEU A 90 -2.66 5.20 1.63
N PRO A 91 -3.50 5.46 2.64
CA PRO A 91 -4.13 4.41 3.42
C PRO A 91 -4.89 3.43 2.53
N ASP A 92 -4.81 2.14 2.82
CA ASP A 92 -5.45 1.10 1.99
C ASP A 92 -6.97 1.28 1.87
N THR A 93 -7.62 1.86 2.87
CA THR A 93 -9.07 2.08 2.91
C THR A 93 -9.60 3.05 1.84
N VAL A 94 -8.74 3.88 1.24
CA VAL A 94 -9.15 4.85 0.21
C VAL A 94 -9.23 4.25 -1.19
N ALA A 95 -8.75 3.01 -1.35
CA ALA A 95 -8.77 2.29 -2.61
C ALA A 95 -9.48 0.93 -2.46
N ARG A 96 -9.78 0.32 -3.60
CA ARG A 96 -10.17 -1.09 -3.67
C ARG A 96 -9.20 -1.79 -4.61
N VAL A 97 -8.71 -2.94 -4.18
CA VAL A 97 -7.75 -3.75 -4.93
C VAL A 97 -8.41 -5.09 -5.25
N PHE A 98 -8.36 -5.47 -6.51
CA PHE A 98 -8.96 -6.70 -7.00
C PHE A 98 -7.96 -7.49 -7.84
N MET A 99 -7.98 -8.80 -7.71
CA MET A 99 -7.42 -9.73 -8.69
C MET A 99 -8.56 -10.23 -9.55
N LEU A 100 -8.51 -9.92 -10.85
CA LEU A 100 -9.56 -10.24 -11.81
C LEU A 100 -8.99 -11.16 -12.90
N ASP A 101 -9.76 -12.19 -13.24
CA ASP A 101 -9.44 -13.08 -14.33
C ASP A 101 -10.30 -12.71 -15.56
N PHE A 102 -9.66 -12.71 -16.73
CA PHE A 102 -10.24 -12.46 -18.06
C PHE A 102 -9.75 -13.53 -19.03
N ASP A 103 -10.51 -13.81 -20.07
CA ASP A 103 -10.05 -14.64 -21.17
C ASP A 103 -8.89 -13.96 -21.92
N SER A 104 -9.00 -12.65 -22.10
CA SER A 104 -7.96 -11.80 -22.67
C SER A 104 -8.16 -10.34 -22.28
N LEU A 105 -7.09 -9.57 -22.31
CA LEU A 105 -7.15 -8.12 -22.12
C LEU A 105 -6.74 -7.43 -23.43
N PRO A 106 -7.46 -6.37 -23.89
CA PRO A 106 -7.07 -5.61 -25.07
C PRO A 106 -5.64 -5.07 -24.95
N SER A 107 -4.89 -5.11 -26.04
CA SER A 107 -3.52 -4.59 -26.08
C SER A 107 -3.44 -3.07 -25.98
N ARG A 108 -4.50 -2.37 -26.41
CA ARG A 108 -4.62 -0.92 -26.26
C ARG A 108 -5.06 -0.56 -24.86
N SER A 109 -4.25 0.24 -24.17
CA SER A 109 -4.50 0.64 -22.78
C SER A 109 -5.89 1.28 -22.57
N ALA A 110 -6.35 2.11 -23.49
CA ALA A 110 -7.66 2.74 -23.37
C ALA A 110 -8.82 1.73 -23.43
N GLU A 111 -8.73 0.71 -24.30
CA GLU A 111 -9.73 -0.35 -24.41
C GLU A 111 -9.70 -1.25 -23.16
N ALA A 112 -8.51 -1.59 -22.69
CA ALA A 112 -8.34 -2.35 -21.45
C ALA A 112 -8.94 -1.60 -20.25
N GLN A 113 -8.67 -0.31 -20.11
CA GLN A 113 -9.26 0.53 -19.06
C GLN A 113 -10.78 0.59 -19.15
N SER A 114 -11.36 0.68 -20.36
CA SER A 114 -12.81 0.68 -20.55
C SER A 114 -13.44 -0.65 -20.12
N MET A 115 -12.80 -1.78 -20.46
CA MET A 115 -13.22 -3.11 -20.02
C MET A 115 -13.16 -3.25 -18.49
N LEU A 116 -12.07 -2.83 -17.86
CA LEU A 116 -11.91 -2.85 -16.41
C LEU A 116 -12.96 -1.95 -15.73
N ARG A 117 -13.18 -0.73 -16.24
CA ARG A 117 -14.19 0.20 -15.74
C ARG A 117 -15.59 -0.42 -15.75
N PHE A 118 -15.95 -1.06 -16.85
CA PHE A 118 -17.23 -1.78 -16.98
C PHE A 118 -17.37 -2.90 -15.96
N ARG A 119 -16.31 -3.71 -15.75
CA ARG A 119 -16.30 -4.80 -14.76
C ARG A 119 -16.44 -4.28 -13.34
N LEU A 120 -15.71 -3.22 -13.01
CA LEU A 120 -15.67 -2.62 -11.67
C LEU A 120 -16.99 -1.95 -11.25
N ARG A 121 -17.82 -1.50 -12.22
CA ARG A 121 -19.09 -0.81 -11.93
C ARG A 121 -20.00 -1.57 -10.97
N LYS A 122 -19.95 -2.90 -10.97
CA LYS A 122 -20.74 -3.76 -10.09
C LYS A 122 -20.01 -4.19 -8.82
N MET A 123 -18.74 -3.81 -8.67
CA MET A 123 -17.87 -4.30 -7.60
C MET A 123 -17.53 -3.22 -6.58
N VAL A 124 -17.70 -1.95 -6.93
CA VAL A 124 -17.38 -0.82 -6.04
C VAL A 124 -18.63 0.03 -5.79
N PRO A 125 -18.75 0.64 -4.59
CA PRO A 125 -19.93 1.44 -4.21
C PRO A 125 -19.84 2.91 -4.64
N PHE A 126 -19.00 3.23 -5.66
CA PHE A 126 -18.81 4.59 -6.17
C PHE A 126 -18.77 4.62 -7.70
N ASP A 127 -18.90 5.83 -8.27
CA ASP A 127 -18.87 6.02 -9.71
C ASP A 127 -17.51 5.65 -10.29
N THR A 128 -17.52 4.73 -11.26
CA THR A 128 -16.32 4.27 -11.94
C THR A 128 -15.95 5.12 -13.17
N GLU A 129 -16.85 5.98 -13.67
CA GLU A 129 -16.56 6.81 -14.87
C GLU A 129 -15.45 7.81 -14.58
N HIS A 130 -15.45 8.40 -13.39
CA HIS A 130 -14.46 9.37 -12.95
C HIS A 130 -13.43 8.80 -11.98
N ALA A 131 -13.48 7.47 -11.72
CA ALA A 131 -12.52 6.82 -10.82
C ALA A 131 -11.11 6.75 -11.44
N GLY A 132 -10.10 6.91 -10.58
CA GLY A 132 -8.73 6.53 -10.89
C GLY A 132 -8.61 5.02 -10.94
N ILE A 133 -8.24 4.46 -12.10
CA ILE A 133 -8.05 3.01 -12.29
C ILE A 133 -6.63 2.77 -12.79
N SER A 134 -5.94 1.88 -12.10
CA SER A 134 -4.66 1.34 -12.53
C SER A 134 -4.70 -0.17 -12.55
N TYR A 135 -3.93 -0.79 -13.42
CA TYR A 135 -3.87 -2.24 -13.49
C TYR A 135 -2.49 -2.74 -13.86
N GLN A 136 -2.24 -3.99 -13.49
CA GLN A 136 -1.05 -4.75 -13.85
C GLN A 136 -1.43 -6.17 -14.21
N ILE A 137 -0.92 -6.67 -15.33
CA ILE A 137 -1.05 -8.07 -15.69
C ILE A 137 -0.09 -8.87 -14.80
N LEU A 138 -0.65 -9.75 -13.97
CA LEU A 138 0.10 -10.65 -13.08
C LEU A 138 0.53 -11.91 -13.84
N ALA A 139 -0.40 -12.50 -14.60
CA ALA A 139 -0.14 -13.67 -15.41
C ALA A 139 -0.97 -13.60 -16.69
N GLN A 140 -0.43 -14.08 -17.79
CA GLN A 140 -1.12 -14.16 -19.08
C GLN A 140 -0.66 -15.38 -19.87
N ASN A 141 -1.62 -16.13 -20.37
CA ASN A 141 -1.42 -17.21 -21.32
C ASN A 141 -2.37 -17.03 -22.51
N LYS A 142 -2.61 -18.07 -23.32
CA LYS A 142 -3.46 -17.99 -24.51
C LYS A 142 -4.96 -17.87 -24.21
N THR A 143 -5.40 -18.30 -23.04
CA THR A 143 -6.81 -18.45 -22.66
C THR A 143 -7.18 -17.71 -21.39
N GLU A 144 -6.19 -17.19 -20.66
CA GLU A 144 -6.41 -16.55 -19.38
C GLU A 144 -5.46 -15.37 -19.17
N CYS A 145 -5.98 -14.29 -18.61
CA CYS A 145 -5.23 -13.11 -18.22
C CYS A 145 -5.65 -12.71 -16.79
N ARG A 146 -4.75 -12.87 -15.82
CA ARG A 146 -4.96 -12.41 -14.45
C ARG A 146 -4.41 -11.01 -14.27
N VAL A 147 -5.22 -10.13 -13.72
CA VAL A 147 -4.92 -8.71 -13.61
C VAL A 147 -5.13 -8.24 -12.17
N LEU A 148 -4.12 -7.58 -11.61
CA LEU A 148 -4.27 -6.78 -10.39
C LEU A 148 -4.83 -5.41 -10.80
N VAL A 149 -5.94 -5.02 -10.19
CA VAL A 149 -6.59 -3.74 -10.46
C VAL A 149 -6.72 -2.96 -9.17
N THR A 150 -6.28 -1.71 -9.19
CA THR A 150 -6.52 -0.75 -8.11
C THR A 150 -7.48 0.31 -8.62
N VAL A 151 -8.53 0.59 -7.85
CA VAL A 151 -9.53 1.60 -8.19
C VAL A 151 -9.81 2.50 -6.99
N MET A 152 -9.91 3.81 -7.23
CA MET A 152 -10.12 4.84 -6.21
C MET A 152 -11.11 5.88 -6.72
N PRO A 153 -12.00 6.44 -5.86
CA PRO A 153 -12.85 7.57 -6.26
C PRO A 153 -12.01 8.74 -6.75
N GLY A 154 -12.34 9.30 -7.91
CA GLY A 154 -11.59 10.42 -8.51
C GLY A 154 -11.45 11.64 -7.61
N PRO A 155 -12.52 12.10 -6.92
CA PRO A 155 -12.41 13.21 -5.97
C PRO A 155 -11.41 12.95 -4.84
N ILE A 156 -11.37 11.72 -4.29
CA ILE A 156 -10.43 11.34 -3.23
C ILE A 156 -8.98 11.35 -3.78
N LEU A 157 -8.76 10.77 -4.96
CA LEU A 157 -7.44 10.82 -5.61
C LEU A 157 -6.97 12.27 -5.82
N ALA A 158 -7.85 13.12 -6.36
CA ALA A 158 -7.56 14.54 -6.60
C ALA A 158 -7.24 15.30 -5.31
N GLU A 159 -7.88 14.98 -4.19
CA GLU A 159 -7.65 15.58 -2.88
C GLU A 159 -6.21 15.32 -2.40
N TYR A 160 -5.76 14.07 -2.43
CA TYR A 160 -4.40 13.70 -2.02
C TYR A 160 -3.33 14.25 -2.97
N GLU A 161 -3.54 14.16 -4.27
CA GLU A 161 -2.64 14.76 -5.25
C GLU A 161 -2.56 16.28 -5.09
N GLY A 162 -3.72 16.92 -4.85
CA GLY A 162 -3.81 18.37 -4.61
C GLY A 162 -3.04 18.81 -3.36
N ALA A 163 -3.07 18.03 -2.29
CA ALA A 163 -2.30 18.28 -1.08
C ALA A 163 -0.79 18.22 -1.33
N ALA A 164 -0.32 17.21 -2.07
CA ALA A 164 1.09 17.11 -2.45
C ALA A 164 1.53 18.31 -3.31
N ARG A 165 0.72 18.72 -4.32
CA ARG A 165 0.99 19.91 -5.15
C ARG A 165 1.01 21.18 -4.32
N SER A 166 0.07 21.35 -3.39
CA SER A 166 0.01 22.50 -2.48
C SER A 166 1.20 22.56 -1.53
N ALA A 167 1.80 21.40 -1.21
CA ALA A 167 3.05 21.33 -0.46
C ALA A 167 4.29 21.66 -1.31
N GLY A 168 4.17 21.80 -2.65
CA GLY A 168 5.23 22.12 -3.59
C GLY A 168 5.88 20.90 -4.23
N TYR A 169 5.22 19.75 -4.21
CA TYR A 169 5.71 18.50 -4.80
C TYR A 169 4.75 17.96 -5.86
N GLU A 170 5.27 17.24 -6.84
CA GLU A 170 4.50 16.70 -7.95
C GLU A 170 4.29 15.20 -7.77
N PRO A 171 3.04 14.72 -7.68
CA PRO A 171 2.76 13.30 -7.63
C PRO A 171 3.20 12.59 -8.92
N GLY A 172 4.26 11.82 -8.85
CA GLY A 172 4.75 10.99 -9.96
C GLY A 172 4.16 9.58 -9.97
N ALA A 173 3.70 9.11 -8.81
CA ALA A 173 2.96 7.87 -8.63
C ALA A 173 2.10 7.97 -7.38
N VAL A 174 0.98 7.20 -7.35
CA VAL A 174 0.12 7.06 -6.17
C VAL A 174 -0.09 5.58 -5.90
N LEU A 175 0.13 5.14 -4.66
CA LEU A 175 0.09 3.72 -4.27
C LEU A 175 -0.67 3.53 -2.95
N PRO A 176 -1.46 2.46 -2.77
CA PRO A 176 -1.86 1.99 -1.46
C PRO A 176 -0.66 1.54 -0.62
N SER A 177 -0.72 1.78 0.69
CA SER A 177 0.38 1.50 1.64
C SER A 177 0.83 0.03 1.59
N SER A 178 -0.10 -0.90 1.67
CA SER A 178 0.21 -2.33 1.63
C SER A 178 0.85 -2.78 0.33
N LEU A 179 0.39 -2.26 -0.82
CA LEU A 179 0.99 -2.59 -2.12
C LEU A 179 2.39 -1.99 -2.26
N ALA A 180 2.63 -0.79 -1.71
CA ALA A 180 3.97 -0.23 -1.65
C ALA A 180 4.88 -1.08 -0.74
N ALA A 181 4.40 -1.48 0.43
CA ALA A 181 5.15 -2.31 1.37
C ALA A 181 5.56 -3.68 0.78
N LEU A 182 4.72 -4.30 -0.06
CA LEU A 182 5.05 -5.57 -0.72
C LEU A 182 6.30 -5.50 -1.61
N GLU A 183 6.70 -4.34 -2.07
CA GLU A 183 7.95 -4.17 -2.83
C GLU A 183 9.22 -4.40 -1.99
N THR A 184 9.10 -4.47 -0.66
CA THR A 184 10.21 -4.81 0.25
C THR A 184 10.36 -6.32 0.46
N VAL A 185 9.37 -7.11 0.04
CA VAL A 185 9.39 -8.56 0.21
C VAL A 185 10.40 -9.17 -0.77
N ASP A 186 11.34 -9.97 -0.25
CA ASP A 186 12.17 -10.81 -1.10
C ASP A 186 11.35 -12.00 -1.59
N SER A 187 11.15 -12.05 -2.89
CA SER A 187 10.19 -12.95 -3.55
C SER A 187 10.74 -14.31 -3.90
N SER A 188 11.85 -14.77 -3.31
CA SER A 188 12.38 -16.11 -3.58
C SER A 188 11.48 -17.23 -3.04
N GLU A 189 10.72 -16.95 -1.99
CA GLU A 189 9.84 -17.90 -1.30
C GLU A 189 8.40 -17.35 -1.18
N ALA A 190 7.51 -18.19 -0.67
CA ALA A 190 6.16 -17.77 -0.35
C ALA A 190 6.16 -16.99 0.96
N VAL A 191 5.51 -15.83 0.97
CA VAL A 191 5.50 -14.91 2.10
C VAL A 191 4.07 -14.52 2.45
N LEU A 192 3.73 -14.64 3.75
CA LEU A 192 2.52 -14.09 4.33
C LEU A 192 2.84 -12.74 4.98
N THR A 193 2.12 -11.69 4.62
CA THR A 193 2.28 -10.35 5.18
C THR A 193 1.02 -9.86 5.85
N ALA A 194 1.19 -9.04 6.89
CA ALA A 194 0.13 -8.26 7.53
C ALA A 194 0.55 -6.79 7.63
N ASN A 195 -0.18 -5.91 6.96
CA ASN A 195 0.00 -4.45 7.06
C ASN A 195 -1.13 -3.87 7.92
N LEU A 196 -0.79 -3.38 9.12
CA LEU A 196 -1.71 -2.73 10.04
C LEU A 196 -1.52 -1.22 9.98
N SER A 197 -2.45 -0.53 9.36
CA SER A 197 -2.43 0.93 9.19
C SER A 197 -3.71 1.51 9.77
N GLY A 198 -3.58 2.33 10.82
CA GLY A 198 -4.70 3.04 11.42
C GLY A 198 -5.93 2.16 11.68
N THR A 199 -6.91 2.25 10.81
CA THR A 199 -8.21 1.55 10.91
C THR A 199 -8.31 0.30 10.03
N ALA A 200 -7.24 -0.18 9.41
CA ALA A 200 -7.29 -1.32 8.51
C ALA A 200 -6.16 -2.31 8.73
N LEU A 201 -6.48 -3.59 8.52
CA LEU A 201 -5.52 -4.68 8.36
C LEU A 201 -5.58 -5.16 6.92
N THR A 202 -4.44 -5.17 6.25
CA THR A 202 -4.31 -5.79 4.94
C THR A 202 -3.44 -7.04 5.05
N THR A 203 -4.00 -8.20 4.68
CA THR A 203 -3.24 -9.44 4.57
C THR A 203 -2.92 -9.74 3.12
N SER A 204 -1.67 -10.12 2.84
CA SER A 204 -1.26 -10.49 1.49
C SER A 204 -0.41 -11.75 1.51
N ILE A 205 -0.51 -12.53 0.44
CA ILE A 205 0.32 -13.72 0.21
C ILE A 205 0.97 -13.56 -1.16
N THR A 206 2.29 -13.66 -1.18
CA THR A 206 3.08 -13.69 -2.40
C THR A 206 3.82 -15.01 -2.52
N SER A 207 4.07 -15.48 -3.74
CA SER A 207 4.90 -16.65 -4.02
C SER A 207 5.70 -16.37 -5.29
N GLY A 208 6.99 -16.21 -5.15
CA GLY A 208 7.81 -15.70 -6.24
C GLY A 208 7.33 -14.29 -6.65
N GLN A 209 6.90 -14.18 -7.90
CA GLN A 209 6.37 -12.91 -8.45
C GLN A 209 4.83 -12.84 -8.43
N ASP A 210 4.17 -13.88 -7.95
CA ASP A 210 2.73 -13.98 -7.96
C ASP A 210 2.14 -13.43 -6.66
N LEU A 211 1.15 -12.57 -6.78
CA LEU A 211 0.27 -12.18 -5.68
C LEU A 211 -0.90 -13.17 -5.64
N LEU A 212 -0.98 -13.96 -4.58
CA LEU A 212 -2.00 -15.02 -4.41
C LEU A 212 -3.21 -14.52 -3.63
N LEU A 213 -2.98 -13.63 -2.66
CA LEU A 213 -4.01 -13.00 -1.83
C LEU A 213 -3.65 -11.54 -1.59
N HIS A 214 -4.66 -10.67 -1.64
CA HIS A 214 -4.60 -9.32 -1.11
C HIS A 214 -5.98 -8.94 -0.59
N ARG A 215 -6.11 -8.81 0.73
CA ARG A 215 -7.38 -8.57 1.38
C ARG A 215 -7.27 -7.46 2.39
N ILE A 216 -8.08 -6.43 2.22
CA ILE A 216 -8.19 -5.29 3.13
C ILE A 216 -9.41 -5.52 4.03
N LEU A 217 -9.23 -5.37 5.33
CA LEU A 217 -10.26 -5.43 6.35
C LEU A 217 -10.27 -4.13 7.15
N GLU A 218 -11.37 -3.41 7.13
CA GLU A 218 -11.59 -2.28 8.02
C GLU A 218 -11.86 -2.80 9.43
N LEU A 219 -11.11 -2.28 10.41
CA LEU A 219 -11.13 -2.74 11.77
C LEU A 219 -12.09 -1.89 12.63
N PRO A 220 -12.84 -2.49 13.55
CA PRO A 220 -13.68 -1.76 14.50
C PRO A 220 -12.83 -0.87 15.42
N ALA A 221 -13.46 0.19 15.95
CA ALA A 221 -12.82 1.09 16.91
C ALA A 221 -12.64 0.45 18.29
N ASP A 222 -13.56 -0.46 18.69
CA ASP A 222 -13.42 -1.20 19.96
C ASP A 222 -12.22 -2.13 19.93
N ARG A 223 -11.37 -2.02 20.96
CA ARG A 223 -10.09 -2.75 21.02
C ARG A 223 -10.26 -4.26 21.00
N ASN A 224 -11.24 -4.79 21.75
CA ASN A 224 -11.41 -6.25 21.86
C ASN A 224 -11.96 -6.84 20.56
N GLN A 225 -12.92 -6.17 19.96
CA GLN A 225 -13.44 -6.55 18.65
C GLN A 225 -12.33 -6.45 17.58
N ARG A 226 -11.52 -5.40 17.65
CA ARG A 226 -10.38 -5.21 16.74
C ARG A 226 -9.38 -6.36 16.81
N ILE A 227 -8.97 -6.76 18.01
CA ILE A 227 -8.07 -7.92 18.21
C ILE A 227 -8.70 -9.19 17.67
N SER A 228 -9.99 -9.44 17.96
CA SER A 228 -10.69 -10.62 17.45
C SER A 228 -10.77 -10.64 15.92
N GLU A 229 -11.00 -9.50 15.28
CA GLU A 229 -11.02 -9.41 13.82
C GLU A 229 -9.61 -9.59 13.21
N ILE A 230 -8.56 -9.08 13.87
CA ILE A 230 -7.17 -9.32 13.47
C ILE A 230 -6.87 -10.82 13.52
N GLN A 231 -7.15 -11.50 14.64
CA GLN A 231 -6.96 -12.95 14.81
C GLN A 231 -7.66 -13.74 13.71
N ARG A 232 -8.94 -13.44 13.48
CA ARG A 232 -9.72 -14.10 12.44
C ARG A 232 -9.15 -13.86 11.04
N SER A 233 -8.72 -12.63 10.74
CA SER A 233 -8.17 -12.31 9.42
C SER A 233 -6.85 -13.02 9.16
N ILE A 234 -5.97 -13.11 10.16
CA ILE A 234 -4.69 -13.82 10.06
C ILE A 234 -4.94 -15.33 9.90
N ALA A 235 -5.83 -15.92 10.71
CA ALA A 235 -6.17 -17.35 10.61
C ALA A 235 -6.74 -17.72 9.22
N VAL A 236 -7.61 -16.87 8.66
CA VAL A 236 -8.14 -17.06 7.30
C VAL A 236 -7.03 -16.97 6.25
N ALA A 237 -6.11 -16.01 6.39
CA ALA A 237 -5.00 -15.86 5.46
C ALA A 237 -4.01 -17.05 5.57
N ALA A 238 -3.72 -17.54 6.77
CA ALA A 238 -2.87 -18.70 7.00
C ALA A 238 -3.48 -19.99 6.42
N ALA A 239 -4.79 -20.21 6.63
CA ALA A 239 -5.49 -21.34 6.03
C ALA A 239 -5.50 -21.28 4.49
N TYR A 240 -5.67 -20.09 3.91
CA TYR A 240 -5.59 -19.89 2.47
C TYR A 240 -4.18 -20.14 1.94
N PHE A 241 -3.14 -19.73 2.69
CA PHE A 241 -1.74 -19.99 2.36
C PHE A 241 -1.48 -21.50 2.29
N GLU A 242 -1.91 -22.25 3.32
CA GLU A 242 -1.75 -23.71 3.38
C GLU A 242 -2.53 -24.41 2.24
N ASP A 243 -3.78 -23.99 1.98
CA ASP A 243 -4.57 -24.54 0.87
C ASP A 243 -3.89 -24.35 -0.49
N LYS A 244 -3.31 -23.21 -0.74
CA LYS A 244 -2.68 -22.87 -2.03
C LYS A 244 -1.29 -23.47 -2.22
N LEU A 245 -0.51 -23.55 -1.15
CA LEU A 245 0.91 -23.89 -1.19
C LEU A 245 1.21 -25.28 -0.65
N GLN A 246 0.21 -25.95 0.00
CA GLN A 246 0.28 -27.30 0.54
C GLN A 246 1.26 -27.44 1.73
N PHE A 247 1.56 -26.33 2.41
CA PHE A 247 2.27 -26.27 3.68
C PHE A 247 1.84 -25.02 4.47
N PRO A 248 1.83 -25.07 5.81
CA PRO A 248 1.44 -23.93 6.62
C PRO A 248 2.50 -22.82 6.60
N PRO A 249 2.11 -21.54 6.77
CA PRO A 249 3.07 -20.48 6.97
C PRO A 249 3.74 -20.63 8.33
N SER A 250 5.05 -20.47 8.41
CA SER A 250 5.79 -20.43 9.67
C SER A 250 6.15 -19.01 10.11
N VAL A 251 6.12 -18.06 9.18
CA VAL A 251 6.49 -16.65 9.41
C VAL A 251 5.42 -15.72 8.86
N LEU A 252 5.05 -14.73 9.68
CA LEU A 252 4.22 -13.60 9.30
C LEU A 252 5.08 -12.33 9.29
N HIS A 253 5.24 -11.72 8.14
CA HIS A 253 5.92 -10.43 8.00
C HIS A 253 4.95 -9.30 8.30
N TYR A 254 5.23 -8.56 9.36
CA TYR A 254 4.35 -7.51 9.87
C TYR A 254 4.86 -6.11 9.51
N ALA A 255 3.96 -5.27 9.06
CA ALA A 255 4.16 -3.84 8.87
C ALA A 255 3.09 -3.06 9.64
N GLY A 256 3.48 -2.29 10.64
CA GLY A 256 2.56 -1.49 11.45
C GLY A 256 3.29 -0.60 12.44
N ALA A 257 2.52 0.17 13.21
CA ALA A 257 3.04 1.11 14.20
C ALA A 257 3.59 0.41 15.45
N HIS A 258 3.04 -0.75 15.78
CA HIS A 258 3.51 -1.57 16.92
C HIS A 258 4.72 -2.38 16.50
N ASP A 259 5.50 -2.85 17.47
CA ASP A 259 6.54 -3.81 17.17
C ASP A 259 5.95 -5.21 16.89
N ALA A 260 6.73 -6.06 16.23
CA ALA A 260 6.29 -7.40 15.86
C ALA A 260 6.00 -8.28 17.10
N GLN A 261 6.67 -8.04 18.21
CA GLN A 261 6.46 -8.79 19.46
C GLN A 261 5.10 -8.43 20.09
N GLU A 262 4.74 -7.15 20.14
CA GLU A 262 3.41 -6.70 20.61
C GLU A 262 2.30 -7.27 19.70
N PHE A 263 2.48 -7.19 18.39
CA PHE A 263 1.50 -7.73 17.44
C PHE A 263 1.35 -9.25 17.55
N SER A 264 2.43 -9.98 17.81
CA SER A 264 2.42 -11.43 18.06
C SER A 264 1.52 -11.81 19.24
N GLN A 265 1.52 -10.99 20.32
CA GLN A 265 0.64 -11.21 21.46
C GLN A 265 -0.85 -11.07 21.12
N TRP A 266 -1.19 -10.27 20.13
CA TRP A 266 -2.58 -10.11 19.68
C TRP A 266 -3.06 -11.30 18.87
N ILE A 267 -2.18 -11.95 18.10
CA ILE A 267 -2.54 -13.07 17.22
C ILE A 267 -2.82 -14.35 18.02
N ASP A 268 -2.11 -14.56 19.15
CA ASP A 268 -2.19 -15.75 19.99
C ASP A 268 -1.99 -17.07 19.23
N ASP A 269 -1.14 -17.04 18.20
CA ASP A 269 -0.72 -18.21 17.43
C ASP A 269 0.75 -18.54 17.72
N ARG A 270 1.00 -19.70 18.30
CA ARG A 270 2.35 -20.14 18.72
C ARG A 270 3.16 -20.75 17.58
N GLU A 271 2.53 -21.16 16.50
CA GLU A 271 3.19 -21.79 15.35
C GLU A 271 3.67 -20.74 14.35
N LEU A 272 3.08 -19.51 14.41
CA LEU A 272 3.37 -18.43 13.49
C LEU A 272 4.34 -17.42 14.13
N THR A 273 5.57 -17.38 13.67
CA THR A 273 6.56 -16.37 14.10
C THR A 273 6.29 -15.04 13.43
N VAL A 274 6.06 -13.98 14.22
CA VAL A 274 5.88 -12.62 13.68
C VAL A 274 7.22 -11.91 13.62
N VAL A 275 7.58 -11.41 12.45
CA VAL A 275 8.79 -10.62 12.22
C VAL A 275 8.44 -9.28 11.59
N GLN A 276 9.21 -8.23 11.90
CA GLN A 276 9.02 -6.93 11.25
C GLN A 276 9.36 -7.03 9.76
N LEU A 277 8.50 -6.51 8.90
CA LEU A 277 8.73 -6.50 7.45
C LEU A 277 9.90 -5.58 7.07
N VAL A 278 9.97 -4.41 7.69
CA VAL A 278 11.08 -3.46 7.57
C VAL A 278 11.34 -2.86 8.93
N ASP A 279 12.58 -2.92 9.38
CA ASP A 279 12.99 -2.35 10.66
C ASP A 279 12.88 -0.82 10.65
N GLN A 280 12.47 -0.27 11.80
CA GLN A 280 12.46 1.18 11.99
C GLN A 280 13.89 1.74 11.93
N PRO A 281 14.12 2.89 11.28
CA PRO A 281 15.45 3.48 11.21
C PRO A 281 15.92 3.98 12.58
N GLY A 282 17.06 3.47 13.04
CA GLY A 282 17.62 3.82 14.35
C GLY A 282 16.73 3.38 15.51
N ASN A 283 16.68 4.22 16.57
CA ASN A 283 15.82 4.01 17.73
C ASN A 283 14.51 4.82 17.67
N ALA A 284 14.06 5.19 16.49
CA ALA A 284 12.85 5.99 16.31
C ALA A 284 11.61 5.12 16.57
N ALA A 285 10.83 5.46 17.60
CA ALA A 285 9.53 4.86 17.86
C ALA A 285 8.44 5.71 17.16
N TRP A 286 8.32 5.59 15.85
CA TRP A 286 7.26 6.27 15.12
C TRP A 286 5.95 5.48 15.17
N PRO A 287 4.80 6.16 15.25
CA PRO A 287 3.49 5.50 15.24
C PRO A 287 3.05 5.10 13.81
N ALA A 288 4.00 4.72 12.96
CA ALA A 288 3.78 4.31 11.58
C ALA A 288 4.91 3.38 11.11
N SER A 289 4.59 2.43 10.24
CA SER A 289 5.59 1.58 9.59
C SER A 289 6.31 2.34 8.48
N VAL A 290 7.61 2.10 8.31
CA VAL A 290 8.38 2.63 7.18
C VAL A 290 8.29 1.76 5.93
N ALA A 291 7.59 0.63 5.98
CA ALA A 291 7.56 -0.36 4.89
C ALA A 291 6.99 0.23 3.59
N GLY A 292 5.94 1.05 3.67
CA GLY A 292 5.33 1.68 2.50
C GLY A 292 6.31 2.60 1.76
N VAL A 293 6.91 3.56 2.47
CA VAL A 293 7.88 4.49 1.85
C VAL A 293 9.15 3.78 1.40
N THR A 294 9.62 2.76 2.14
CA THR A 294 10.80 1.96 1.75
C THR A 294 10.53 1.19 0.47
N GLY A 295 9.38 0.53 0.37
CA GLY A 295 8.99 -0.23 -0.82
C GLY A 295 8.78 0.68 -2.03
N ALA A 296 8.21 1.88 -1.84
CA ALA A 296 8.10 2.86 -2.92
C ALA A 296 9.49 3.26 -3.49
N LEU A 297 10.51 3.34 -2.63
CA LEU A 297 11.89 3.63 -3.06
C LEU A 297 12.60 2.42 -3.68
N ALA A 298 12.24 1.19 -3.34
CA ALA A 298 12.80 -0.03 -3.95
C ALA A 298 12.53 -0.10 -5.47
N GLY A 299 11.44 0.51 -5.95
CA GLY A 299 11.11 0.63 -7.37
C GLY A 299 11.87 1.73 -8.14
N VAL A 300 12.75 2.47 -7.49
CA VAL A 300 13.59 3.52 -8.13
C VAL A 300 14.73 2.86 -8.87
N ARG A 301 14.90 3.18 -10.16
CA ARG A 301 16.00 2.70 -11.04
C ARG A 301 16.85 3.84 -11.53
#